data_47ffde200942e99c01d27b6a1749054b
#
_entry.id   47ffde200942e99c01d27b6a1749054b
#
_cell.length_a   1.000
_cell.length_b   1.000
_cell.length_c   1.000
_cell.angle_alpha   90.00
_cell.angle_beta   90.00
_cell.angle_gamma   90.00
#
_symmetry.space_group_name_H-M   'P 1'
#
loop_
_entity.id
_entity.type
_entity.pdbx_description
1 polymer ?
#
loop_
_entity_poly.entity_id
_entity_poly.type
_entity_poly.pdbx_seq_one_letter_code
_entity_poly.pdbx_strand_id
1 'polypeptide(L)'
;MRQLYSFYFDAFWIALKSILEHKLRALLTLVGIIIGVAAVIVVGASIAGLKTYVIDQVSKVLGSNHFMMTRMANMGELSDEEYERRNRRNKDITWEEYEYIRDNCRLCSYVGAQMNAGTDLQVGTIEMPSVRIIGVTDNMYEIEDKTLSAGRFFSKEEVERSARVAVIGSDVVERFF
;
A
#
# COMPACT_ATOMS: atom_id res chain seq x y z
N MET A 1 -3.60 45.26 -44.75
CA MET A 1 -3.42 44.83 -43.33
C MET A 1 -4.19 45.67 -42.32
N ARG A 2 -4.34 46.96 -42.47
CA ARG A 2 -5.08 47.83 -41.54
C ARG A 2 -6.58 47.54 -41.45
N GLN A 3 -7.25 47.13 -42.54
CA GLN A 3 -8.69 46.80 -42.53
C GLN A 3 -9.05 45.50 -41.82
N LEU A 4 -8.15 44.56 -41.76
CA LEU A 4 -8.37 43.31 -41.02
C LEU A 4 -8.33 43.54 -39.52
N TYR A 5 -7.45 44.39 -39.02
CA TYR A 5 -7.37 44.73 -37.59
C TYR A 5 -8.61 45.46 -37.07
N SER A 6 -9.18 46.38 -37.84
CA SER A 6 -10.42 47.07 -37.45
C SER A 6 -11.60 46.11 -37.37
N PHE A 7 -11.71 45.16 -38.32
CA PHE A 7 -12.77 44.14 -38.30
C PHE A 7 -12.74 43.25 -37.09
N TYR A 8 -11.55 42.76 -36.65
CA TYR A 8 -11.39 41.95 -35.46
C TYR A 8 -11.68 42.75 -34.18
N PHE A 9 -11.31 44.02 -34.15
CA PHE A 9 -11.55 44.88 -33.01
C PHE A 9 -13.05 45.19 -32.85
N ASP A 10 -13.74 45.47 -33.93
CA ASP A 10 -15.20 45.68 -33.93
C ASP A 10 -15.97 44.41 -33.55
N ALA A 11 -15.56 43.26 -34.09
CA ALA A 11 -16.12 41.97 -33.72
C ALA A 11 -15.94 41.65 -32.21
N PHE A 12 -14.77 41.97 -31.65
CA PHE A 12 -14.51 41.81 -30.23
C PHE A 12 -15.43 42.69 -29.34
N TRP A 13 -15.58 43.96 -29.72
CA TRP A 13 -16.47 44.90 -29.02
C TRP A 13 -17.94 44.48 -29.07
N ILE A 14 -18.41 44.01 -30.23
CA ILE A 14 -19.78 43.48 -30.37
C ILE A 14 -19.99 42.25 -29.49
N ALA A 15 -19.03 41.34 -29.48
CA ALA A 15 -19.08 40.14 -28.63
C ALA A 15 -19.13 40.50 -27.13
N LEU A 16 -18.28 41.43 -26.68
CA LEU A 16 -18.24 41.90 -25.30
C LEU A 16 -19.56 42.56 -24.88
N LYS A 17 -20.13 43.37 -25.75
CA LYS A 17 -21.43 44.04 -25.55
C LYS A 17 -22.57 43.01 -25.41
N SER A 18 -22.59 42.02 -26.29
CA SER A 18 -23.56 40.89 -26.25
C SER A 18 -23.50 40.12 -24.91
N ILE A 19 -22.29 39.87 -24.39
CA ILE A 19 -22.12 39.21 -23.08
C ILE A 19 -22.67 40.07 -21.96
N LEU A 20 -22.43 41.38 -21.99
CA LEU A 20 -22.91 42.33 -20.99
C LEU A 20 -24.44 42.52 -21.03
N GLU A 21 -25.07 42.42 -22.18
CA GLU A 21 -26.53 42.49 -22.35
C GLU A 21 -27.23 41.23 -21.75
N HIS A 22 -26.56 40.07 -21.79
CA HIS A 22 -27.13 38.78 -21.31
C HIS A 22 -26.36 38.20 -20.11
N LYS A 23 -26.12 39.00 -19.09
CA LYS A 23 -25.28 38.68 -17.90
C LYS A 23 -25.61 37.34 -17.24
N LEU A 24 -26.93 37.06 -17.05
CA LEU A 24 -27.36 35.79 -16.43
C LEU A 24 -26.98 34.54 -17.25
N ARG A 25 -27.14 34.62 -18.57
CA ARG A 25 -26.80 33.51 -19.44
C ARG A 25 -25.28 33.29 -19.48
N ALA A 26 -24.53 34.38 -19.59
CA ALA A 26 -23.07 34.34 -19.58
C ALA A 26 -22.53 33.79 -18.25
N LEU A 27 -23.09 34.22 -17.11
CA LEU A 27 -22.73 33.73 -15.78
C LEU A 27 -23.00 32.23 -15.65
N LEU A 28 -24.21 31.77 -16.02
CA LEU A 28 -24.56 30.36 -15.90
C LEU A 28 -23.70 29.45 -16.77
N THR A 29 -23.39 29.87 -18.00
CA THR A 29 -22.49 29.10 -18.86
C THR A 29 -21.07 29.07 -18.32
N LEU A 30 -20.56 30.20 -17.81
CA LEU A 30 -19.22 30.29 -17.21
C LEU A 30 -19.11 29.38 -15.98
N VAL A 31 -20.09 29.46 -15.07
CA VAL A 31 -20.13 28.60 -13.88
C VAL A 31 -20.19 27.12 -14.27
N GLY A 32 -20.99 26.77 -15.28
CA GLY A 32 -21.03 25.38 -15.79
C GLY A 32 -19.67 24.89 -16.29
N ILE A 33 -18.96 25.70 -17.04
CA ILE A 33 -17.62 25.37 -17.54
C ILE A 33 -16.62 25.27 -16.38
N ILE A 34 -16.65 26.21 -15.43
CA ILE A 34 -15.75 26.17 -14.25
C ILE A 34 -15.96 24.90 -13.45
N ILE A 35 -17.21 24.56 -13.16
CA ILE A 35 -17.53 23.32 -12.41
C ILE A 35 -17.08 22.10 -13.19
N GLY A 36 -17.34 22.01 -14.48
CA GLY A 36 -16.94 20.90 -15.31
C GLY A 36 -15.41 20.70 -15.35
N VAL A 37 -14.66 21.77 -15.59
CA VAL A 37 -13.19 21.72 -15.60
C VAL A 37 -12.62 21.39 -14.22
N ALA A 38 -13.15 22.03 -13.17
CA ALA A 38 -12.73 21.77 -11.80
C ALA A 38 -12.96 20.29 -11.41
N ALA A 39 -14.11 19.73 -11.77
CA ALA A 39 -14.41 18.31 -11.50
C ALA A 39 -13.38 17.38 -12.16
N VAL A 40 -13.02 17.61 -13.42
CA VAL A 40 -12.02 16.80 -14.12
C VAL A 40 -10.64 16.91 -13.46
N ILE A 41 -10.23 18.12 -13.08
CA ILE A 41 -8.95 18.34 -12.40
C ILE A 41 -8.92 17.64 -11.04
N VAL A 42 -9.99 17.76 -10.24
CA VAL A 42 -10.08 17.12 -8.92
C VAL A 42 -10.01 15.60 -9.05
N VAL A 43 -10.75 15.00 -9.97
CA VAL A 43 -10.71 13.55 -10.19
C VAL A 43 -9.31 13.10 -10.64
N GLY A 44 -8.70 13.81 -11.58
CA GLY A 44 -7.34 13.49 -12.05
C GLY A 44 -6.30 13.59 -10.94
N ALA A 45 -6.35 14.65 -10.14
CA ALA A 45 -5.46 14.84 -8.99
C ALA A 45 -5.67 13.76 -7.91
N SER A 46 -6.93 13.38 -7.65
CA SER A 46 -7.26 12.31 -6.69
C SER A 46 -6.71 10.96 -7.11
N ILE A 47 -6.83 10.62 -8.40
CA ILE A 47 -6.27 9.36 -8.94
C ILE A 47 -4.74 9.36 -8.84
N ALA A 48 -4.09 10.47 -9.19
CA ALA A 48 -2.64 10.59 -9.09
C ALA A 48 -2.16 10.49 -7.64
N GLY A 49 -2.84 11.17 -6.72
CA GLY A 49 -2.55 11.12 -5.29
C GLY A 49 -2.74 9.72 -4.69
N LEU A 50 -3.83 9.04 -5.06
CA LEU A 50 -4.11 7.68 -4.62
C LEU A 50 -3.04 6.70 -5.14
N LYS A 51 -2.63 6.83 -6.40
CA LYS A 51 -1.57 6.00 -6.97
C LYS A 51 -0.26 6.14 -6.19
N THR A 52 0.15 7.37 -5.89
CA THR A 52 1.37 7.63 -5.10
C THR A 52 1.24 7.07 -3.69
N TYR A 53 0.10 7.32 -3.03
CA TYR A 53 -0.17 6.79 -1.70
C TYR A 53 -0.13 5.25 -1.65
N VAL A 54 -0.77 4.58 -2.61
CA VAL A 54 -0.75 3.11 -2.68
C VAL A 54 0.66 2.58 -2.91
N ILE A 55 1.43 3.19 -3.83
CA ILE A 55 2.82 2.79 -4.08
C ILE A 55 3.68 2.97 -2.83
N ASP A 56 3.55 4.10 -2.13
CA ASP A 56 4.30 4.37 -0.90
C ASP A 56 3.92 3.40 0.23
N GLN A 57 2.63 3.09 0.39
CA GLN A 57 2.18 2.13 1.40
C GLN A 57 2.63 0.70 1.07
N VAL A 58 2.52 0.30 -0.20
CA VAL A 58 3.01 -1.01 -0.65
C VAL A 58 4.53 -1.08 -0.49
N SER A 59 5.26 -0.03 -0.82
CA SER A 59 6.72 0.02 -0.64
C SER A 59 7.14 0.00 0.82
N LYS A 60 6.34 0.57 1.74
CA LYS A 60 6.60 0.50 3.18
C LYS A 60 6.31 -0.87 3.77
N VAL A 61 5.25 -1.53 3.30
CA VAL A 61 4.84 -2.86 3.79
C VAL A 61 5.70 -3.96 3.17
N LEU A 62 6.03 -3.82 1.89
CA LEU A 62 6.84 -4.79 1.16
C LEU A 62 8.33 -4.43 1.13
N GLY A 63 8.75 -3.24 1.61
CA GLY A 63 10.11 -2.70 1.47
C GLY A 63 10.47 -2.37 0.01
N SER A 64 11.38 -1.46 -0.19
CA SER A 64 11.96 -1.22 -1.51
C SER A 64 13.07 -2.25 -1.78
N ASN A 65 13.12 -2.81 -2.98
CA ASN A 65 14.14 -3.76 -3.42
C ASN A 65 14.13 -5.13 -2.72
N HIS A 66 12.97 -5.65 -2.33
CA HIS A 66 12.89 -7.01 -1.85
C HIS A 66 11.95 -7.86 -2.70
N PHE A 67 12.12 -9.15 -2.62
CA PHE A 67 11.22 -10.13 -3.19
C PHE A 67 10.84 -11.15 -2.11
N MET A 68 9.66 -11.68 -2.22
CA MET A 68 9.15 -12.70 -1.32
C MET A 68 9.05 -14.03 -2.07
N MET A 69 9.60 -15.05 -1.48
CA MET A 69 9.41 -16.43 -1.94
C MET A 69 8.36 -17.10 -1.05
N THR A 70 7.33 -17.63 -1.65
CA THR A 70 6.26 -18.31 -0.93
C THR A 70 5.72 -19.46 -1.75
N ARG A 71 5.19 -20.48 -1.09
CA ARG A 71 4.53 -21.63 -1.74
C ARG A 71 3.46 -21.18 -2.75
N MET A 72 2.68 -20.16 -2.39
CA MET A 72 1.59 -19.64 -3.19
C MET A 72 1.71 -18.13 -3.32
N ALA A 73 2.45 -17.67 -4.33
CA ALA A 73 2.40 -16.26 -4.70
C ALA A 73 1.13 -16.00 -5.53
N ASN A 74 0.20 -15.25 -4.97
CA ASN A 74 -1.03 -14.88 -5.66
C ASN A 74 -1.11 -13.37 -5.83
N MET A 75 -1.10 -12.90 -7.06
CA MET A 75 -1.30 -11.49 -7.44
C MET A 75 -2.64 -11.27 -8.17
N GLY A 76 -3.64 -12.12 -7.94
CA GLY A 76 -4.94 -12.00 -8.58
C GLY A 76 -5.91 -13.11 -8.15
N GLU A 77 -7.13 -13.06 -8.64
CA GLU A 77 -8.09 -14.13 -8.44
C GLU A 77 -7.68 -15.36 -9.27
N LEU A 78 -7.32 -16.44 -8.57
CA LEU A 78 -7.12 -17.74 -9.17
C LEU A 78 -8.44 -18.50 -9.17
N SER A 79 -8.70 -19.26 -10.23
CA SER A 79 -9.79 -20.25 -10.18
C SER A 79 -9.46 -21.36 -9.18
N ASP A 80 -10.49 -21.96 -8.59
CA ASP A 80 -10.33 -23.04 -7.61
C ASP A 80 -9.49 -24.20 -8.16
N GLU A 81 -9.67 -24.53 -9.44
CA GLU A 81 -8.90 -25.57 -10.11
C GLU A 81 -7.41 -25.22 -10.24
N GLU A 82 -7.10 -23.96 -10.56
CA GLU A 82 -5.73 -23.50 -10.67
C GLU A 82 -5.06 -23.40 -9.31
N TYR A 83 -5.80 -22.98 -8.29
CA TYR A 83 -5.35 -22.96 -6.90
C TYR A 83 -4.97 -24.37 -6.44
N GLU A 84 -5.84 -25.36 -6.62
CA GLU A 84 -5.57 -26.74 -6.24
C GLU A 84 -4.39 -27.34 -7.01
N ARG A 85 -4.29 -27.07 -8.31
CA ARG A 85 -3.16 -27.53 -9.12
C ARG A 85 -1.83 -26.99 -8.62
N ARG A 86 -1.76 -25.70 -8.29
CA ARG A 86 -0.56 -25.06 -7.75
C ARG A 86 -0.25 -25.59 -6.35
N ASN A 87 -1.25 -25.74 -5.51
CA ASN A 87 -1.11 -26.23 -4.15
C ASN A 87 -0.56 -27.67 -4.10
N ARG A 88 -0.93 -28.54 -5.04
CA ARG A 88 -0.37 -29.90 -5.16
C ARG A 88 1.06 -29.91 -5.70
N ARG A 89 1.39 -28.96 -6.55
CA ARG A 89 2.70 -28.91 -7.22
C ARG A 89 3.77 -28.24 -6.37
N ASN A 90 3.42 -27.17 -5.70
CA ASN A 90 4.35 -26.37 -4.93
C ASN A 90 4.50 -26.95 -3.51
N LYS A 91 5.74 -27.04 -3.06
CA LYS A 91 6.06 -27.49 -1.70
C LYS A 91 6.21 -26.29 -0.77
N ASP A 92 6.05 -26.54 0.52
CA ASP A 92 6.39 -25.56 1.55
C ASP A 92 7.91 -25.37 1.57
N ILE A 93 8.35 -24.16 1.83
CA ILE A 93 9.76 -23.83 1.99
C ILE A 93 10.21 -24.35 3.35
N THR A 94 11.23 -25.15 3.37
CA THR A 94 11.79 -25.72 4.60
C THR A 94 12.83 -24.79 5.22
N TRP A 95 13.15 -25.01 6.50
CA TRP A 95 14.19 -24.26 7.20
C TRP A 95 15.57 -24.43 6.54
N GLU A 96 15.89 -25.64 6.07
CA GLU A 96 17.14 -25.95 5.37
C GLU A 96 17.26 -25.16 4.05
N GLU A 97 16.16 -25.03 3.30
CA GLU A 97 16.13 -24.22 2.08
C GLU A 97 16.34 -22.73 2.38
N TYR A 98 15.74 -22.23 3.48
CA TYR A 98 16.00 -20.86 3.94
C TYR A 98 17.48 -20.65 4.28
N GLU A 99 18.09 -21.54 5.06
CA GLU A 99 19.52 -21.47 5.39
C GLU A 99 20.39 -21.49 4.13
N TYR A 100 20.08 -22.38 3.21
CA TYR A 100 20.78 -22.44 1.94
C TYR A 100 20.71 -21.13 1.14
N ILE A 101 19.52 -20.50 1.06
CA ILE A 101 19.34 -19.21 0.40
C ILE A 101 20.11 -18.12 1.12
N ARG A 102 20.02 -18.06 2.45
CA ARG A 102 20.73 -17.06 3.27
C ARG A 102 22.24 -17.13 3.05
N ASP A 103 22.79 -18.33 3.01
CA ASP A 103 24.24 -18.55 2.92
C ASP A 103 24.80 -18.35 1.50
N ASN A 104 23.96 -18.49 0.48
CA ASN A 104 24.36 -18.41 -0.92
C ASN A 104 23.92 -17.13 -1.63
N CYS A 105 23.04 -16.30 -1.07
CA CYS A 105 22.59 -15.08 -1.71
C CYS A 105 23.62 -13.96 -1.58
N ARG A 106 24.50 -13.82 -2.59
CA ARG A 106 25.56 -12.80 -2.60
C ARG A 106 25.09 -11.37 -2.84
N LEU A 107 23.89 -11.20 -3.40
CA LEU A 107 23.31 -9.88 -3.74
C LEU A 107 22.24 -9.45 -2.74
N CYS A 108 21.94 -10.28 -1.74
CA CYS A 108 20.99 -9.94 -0.69
C CYS A 108 21.73 -9.21 0.46
N SER A 109 21.20 -8.08 0.88
CA SER A 109 21.66 -7.43 2.12
C SER A 109 21.16 -8.19 3.34
N TYR A 110 19.91 -8.66 3.28
CA TYR A 110 19.26 -9.46 4.32
C TYR A 110 18.43 -10.57 3.69
N VAL A 111 18.36 -11.71 4.37
CA VAL A 111 17.45 -12.81 4.04
C VAL A 111 16.72 -13.18 5.31
N GLY A 112 15.41 -12.97 5.34
CA GLY A 112 14.56 -13.27 6.48
C GLY A 112 13.54 -14.35 6.14
N ALA A 113 13.03 -15.02 7.15
CA ALA A 113 11.93 -15.97 7.04
C ALA A 113 10.80 -15.57 7.96
N GLN A 114 9.57 -15.83 7.50
CA GLN A 114 8.37 -15.66 8.31
C GLN A 114 7.41 -16.84 8.15
N MET A 115 6.70 -17.15 9.21
CA MET A 115 5.62 -18.13 9.22
C MET A 115 4.40 -17.52 9.90
N ASN A 116 3.25 -17.68 9.28
CA ASN A 116 1.99 -17.15 9.79
C ASN A 116 1.15 -18.27 10.41
N ALA A 117 0.59 -17.99 11.57
CA ALA A 117 -0.42 -18.82 12.22
C ALA A 117 -1.56 -17.94 12.75
N GLY A 118 -2.75 -18.50 12.81
CA GLY A 118 -3.90 -17.86 13.45
C GLY A 118 -4.29 -18.63 14.68
N THR A 119 -4.61 -17.92 15.75
CA THR A 119 -5.13 -18.55 16.97
C THR A 119 -6.02 -17.57 17.73
N ASP A 120 -6.81 -18.10 18.64
CA ASP A 120 -7.55 -17.28 19.57
C ASP A 120 -6.68 -17.08 20.82
N LEU A 121 -6.53 -15.83 21.25
CA LEU A 121 -5.81 -15.49 22.47
C LEU A 121 -6.80 -15.38 23.63
N GLN A 122 -6.48 -16.05 24.73
CA GLN A 122 -7.24 -15.96 25.97
C GLN A 122 -6.31 -15.69 27.16
N VAL A 123 -6.63 -14.65 27.92
CA VAL A 123 -5.93 -14.31 29.16
C VAL A 123 -6.99 -14.13 30.25
N GLY A 124 -7.08 -15.10 31.17
CA GLY A 124 -8.13 -15.14 32.20
C GLY A 124 -9.52 -15.25 31.53
N THR A 125 -10.36 -14.26 31.74
CA THR A 125 -11.73 -14.18 31.20
C THR A 125 -11.83 -13.38 29.91
N ILE A 126 -10.73 -12.76 29.47
CA ILE A 126 -10.69 -11.93 28.27
C ILE A 126 -10.25 -12.80 27.09
N GLU A 127 -11.03 -12.79 26.04
CA GLU A 127 -10.79 -13.54 24.80
C GLU A 127 -10.67 -12.58 23.61
N MET A 128 -9.72 -12.85 22.72
CA MET A 128 -9.53 -12.16 21.46
C MET A 128 -9.42 -13.20 20.34
N PRO A 129 -10.48 -13.38 19.56
CA PRO A 129 -10.49 -14.39 18.50
C PRO A 129 -9.70 -13.94 17.28
N SER A 130 -9.24 -14.92 16.51
CA SER A 130 -8.60 -14.72 15.19
C SER A 130 -7.36 -13.82 15.22
N VAL A 131 -6.53 -13.93 16.25
CA VAL A 131 -5.27 -13.20 16.34
C VAL A 131 -4.25 -13.85 15.43
N ARG A 132 -3.62 -13.03 14.59
CA ARG A 132 -2.52 -13.48 13.74
C ARG A 132 -1.22 -13.50 14.54
N ILE A 133 -0.60 -14.66 14.62
CA ILE A 133 0.74 -14.84 15.16
C ILE A 133 1.70 -14.99 13.99
N ILE A 134 2.75 -14.20 13.96
CA ILE A 134 3.79 -14.26 12.92
C ILE A 134 5.10 -14.60 13.61
N GLY A 135 5.62 -15.80 13.33
CA GLY A 135 6.99 -16.16 13.67
C GLY A 135 7.94 -15.57 12.63
N VAL A 136 8.98 -14.85 13.07
CA VAL A 136 9.91 -14.16 12.17
C VAL A 136 11.35 -14.33 12.64
N THR A 137 12.30 -14.19 11.73
CA THR A 137 13.72 -14.09 12.06
C THR A 137 14.08 -12.70 12.60
N ASP A 138 15.19 -12.57 13.29
CA ASP A 138 15.67 -11.34 13.93
C ASP A 138 15.84 -10.16 12.97
N ASN A 139 16.23 -10.43 11.74
CA ASN A 139 16.48 -9.44 10.69
C ASN A 139 15.22 -8.96 9.95
N MET A 140 14.04 -9.49 10.29
CA MET A 140 12.79 -9.02 9.67
C MET A 140 12.44 -7.58 10.05
N TYR A 141 12.96 -7.08 11.17
CA TYR A 141 12.79 -5.68 11.56
C TYR A 141 13.44 -4.72 10.53
N GLU A 142 14.65 -5.05 10.08
CA GLU A 142 15.37 -4.27 9.06
C GLU A 142 14.77 -4.46 7.67
N ILE A 143 14.30 -5.66 7.34
CA ILE A 143 13.71 -5.96 6.03
C ILE A 143 12.37 -5.23 5.83
N GLU A 144 11.53 -5.19 6.87
CA GLU A 144 10.19 -4.60 6.77
C GLU A 144 10.14 -3.13 7.18
N ASP A 145 11.27 -2.53 7.60
CA ASP A 145 11.38 -1.13 8.06
C ASP A 145 10.26 -0.75 9.06
N LYS A 146 9.98 -1.66 10.00
CA LYS A 146 8.94 -1.47 11.00
C LYS A 146 9.39 -0.51 12.09
N THR A 147 8.50 0.37 12.51
CA THR A 147 8.71 1.24 13.67
C THR A 147 7.98 0.70 14.89
N LEU A 148 8.66 0.65 16.02
CA LEU A 148 8.08 0.30 17.31
C LEU A 148 7.67 1.56 18.05
N SER A 149 6.47 1.60 18.60
CA SER A 149 6.02 2.70 19.45
C SER A 149 6.65 2.66 20.85
N ALA A 150 7.00 1.48 21.33
CA ALA A 150 7.65 1.27 22.62
C ALA A 150 8.43 -0.05 22.62
N GLY A 151 9.44 -0.15 23.48
CA GLY A 151 10.24 -1.36 23.64
C GLY A 151 11.30 -1.56 22.56
N ARG A 152 11.65 -2.78 22.27
CA ARG A 152 12.63 -3.20 21.27
C ARG A 152 12.19 -4.46 20.54
N PHE A 153 12.77 -4.72 19.40
CA PHE A 153 12.65 -6.01 18.74
C PHE A 153 13.55 -7.05 19.42
N PHE A 154 13.29 -8.32 19.19
CA PHE A 154 14.11 -9.40 19.75
C PHE A 154 15.45 -9.50 19.03
N SER A 155 16.46 -9.93 19.78
CA SER A 155 17.82 -10.06 19.27
C SER A 155 18.07 -11.44 18.64
N LYS A 156 19.17 -11.56 17.90
CA LYS A 156 19.62 -12.82 17.32
C LYS A 156 19.83 -13.90 18.41
N GLU A 157 20.42 -13.54 19.54
CA GLU A 157 20.65 -14.45 20.66
C GLU A 157 19.35 -14.95 21.28
N GLU A 158 18.30 -14.13 21.30
CA GLU A 158 16.98 -14.52 21.79
C GLU A 158 16.31 -15.51 20.82
N VAL A 159 16.50 -15.32 19.51
CA VAL A 159 16.03 -16.27 18.50
C VAL A 159 16.78 -17.61 18.60
N GLU A 160 18.11 -17.58 18.66
CA GLU A 160 18.95 -18.78 18.78
C GLU A 160 18.65 -19.61 20.05
N ARG A 161 18.29 -18.94 21.14
CA ARG A 161 17.92 -19.60 22.39
C ARG A 161 16.44 -19.97 22.48
N SER A 162 15.68 -19.70 21.44
CA SER A 162 14.21 -19.89 21.43
C SER A 162 13.54 -19.20 22.62
N ALA A 163 13.99 -17.98 22.95
CA ALA A 163 13.45 -17.20 24.05
C ALA A 163 11.95 -16.88 23.82
N ARG A 164 11.17 -16.94 24.89
CA ARG A 164 9.73 -16.64 24.84
C ARG A 164 9.50 -15.12 24.88
N VAL A 165 9.81 -14.45 23.79
CA VAL A 165 9.62 -13.01 23.61
C VAL A 165 8.66 -12.76 22.45
N ALA A 166 7.88 -11.70 22.52
CA ALA A 166 6.97 -11.31 21.46
C ALA A 166 6.89 -9.79 21.35
N VAL A 167 6.70 -9.31 20.14
CA VAL A 167 6.28 -7.95 19.85
C VAL A 167 4.79 -7.99 19.59
N ILE A 168 4.02 -7.20 20.32
CA ILE A 168 2.56 -7.21 20.27
C ILE A 168 2.03 -5.94 19.62
N GLY A 169 0.93 -6.06 18.91
CA GLY A 169 0.25 -4.91 18.28
C GLY A 169 -0.51 -4.08 19.31
N SER A 170 -0.82 -2.81 18.94
CA SER A 170 -1.60 -1.89 19.78
C SER A 170 -2.91 -2.48 20.26
N ASP A 171 -3.63 -3.17 19.39
CA ASP A 171 -4.93 -3.76 19.71
C ASP A 171 -4.84 -4.83 20.81
N VAL A 172 -3.75 -5.59 20.83
CA VAL A 172 -3.47 -6.57 21.89
C VAL A 172 -3.12 -5.86 23.19
N VAL A 173 -2.34 -4.77 23.12
CA VAL A 173 -2.02 -3.97 24.30
C VAL A 173 -3.29 -3.39 24.91
N GLU A 174 -4.13 -2.72 24.13
CA GLU A 174 -5.37 -2.11 24.59
C GLU A 174 -6.38 -3.13 25.15
N ARG A 175 -6.34 -4.38 24.66
CA ARG A 175 -7.28 -5.42 25.07
C ARG A 175 -6.89 -6.10 26.36
N PHE A 176 -5.59 -6.30 26.62
CA PHE A 176 -5.10 -7.14 27.71
C PHE A 176 -4.30 -6.39 28.78
N PHE A 177 -3.86 -5.13 28.50
CA PHE A 177 -3.04 -4.32 29.39
C PHE A 177 -3.63 -2.92 29.59
#